data_79d650eb2e529b5f1c46f4645c4312cd
#
_entry.id   79d650eb2e529b5f1c46f4645c4312cd
#
_cell.length_a   1.000
_cell.length_b   1.000
_cell.length_c   1.000
_cell.angle_alpha   90.00
_cell.angle_beta   90.00
_cell.angle_gamma   90.00
#
_symmetry.space_group_name_H-M   'P 1'
#
loop_
_entity.id
_entity.type
_entity.pdbx_description
1 polymer ?
#
loop_
_entity_poly.entity_id
_entity_poly.type
_entity_poly.pdbx_seq_one_letter_code
_entity_poly.pdbx_strand_id
1 'polypeptide(L)'
;MHPGKRLVGKVAIVTGGASGIGAETARVFALHGAKVLLTDSNAALGKSVASEISDSGGTAAFATQDVCDEASWATIVTQAEENHGRLDILCNIAGISGRDPKMNIQTSVTTAGPRLTEQTLEQWNRVMAVNATGVFLGTKAAIPAMRRAGGGSIINISSICGIIGSHANAAYHASKGAVRIFSKAAAIQFAPDRIRVNSIHPGFVDTPMTRPGHSNPEVARLRLEATPLGRFGTPADIAAGCLYLASDEASWVTGSELVIDGGMTAN
;
A
#
# COMPACT_ATOMS: atom_id res chain seq x y z
N MET A 1 27.77 4.43 0.09
CA MET A 1 26.53 3.63 0.12
C MET A 1 26.90 2.19 -0.18
N HIS A 2 26.53 1.23 0.67
CA HIS A 2 26.71 -0.18 0.34
C HIS A 2 25.76 -0.55 -0.80
N PRO A 3 26.24 -1.01 -1.96
CA PRO A 3 25.35 -1.53 -2.99
C PRO A 3 24.66 -2.77 -2.42
N GLY A 4 23.38 -2.65 -2.10
CA GLY A 4 22.54 -3.78 -1.71
C GLY A 4 21.75 -3.66 -0.41
N LYS A 5 22.06 -2.77 0.54
CA LYS A 5 21.33 -2.69 1.81
C LYS A 5 20.96 -1.24 2.16
N ARG A 6 19.84 -0.76 1.62
CA ARG A 6 19.38 0.63 1.74
C ARG A 6 18.60 0.94 3.04
N LEU A 7 18.19 -0.10 3.79
CA LEU A 7 17.34 0.01 4.99
C LEU A 7 17.96 -0.64 6.24
N VAL A 8 19.30 -0.77 6.28
CA VAL A 8 20.00 -1.36 7.44
C VAL A 8 19.67 -0.58 8.72
N GLY A 9 19.26 -1.30 9.76
CA GLY A 9 18.90 -0.73 11.06
C GLY A 9 17.53 -0.07 11.12
N LYS A 10 16.78 -0.02 10.02
CA LYS A 10 15.41 0.50 9.98
C LYS A 10 14.40 -0.58 10.41
N VAL A 11 13.33 -0.15 11.07
CA VAL A 11 12.18 -0.97 11.44
C VAL A 11 10.98 -0.51 10.65
N ALA A 12 10.31 -1.44 9.97
CA ALA A 12 9.19 -1.16 9.08
C ALA A 12 7.93 -1.92 9.48
N ILE A 13 6.78 -1.24 9.46
CA ILE A 13 5.46 -1.85 9.45
C ILE A 13 4.94 -1.82 8.01
N VAL A 14 4.46 -2.97 7.51
CA VAL A 14 3.89 -3.12 6.17
C VAL A 14 2.50 -3.75 6.28
N THR A 15 1.44 -2.99 6.02
CA THR A 15 0.07 -3.50 6.05
C THR A 15 -0.32 -4.14 4.73
N GLY A 16 -1.28 -5.08 4.74
CA GLY A 16 -1.61 -5.86 3.55
C GLY A 16 -0.47 -6.80 3.14
N GLY A 17 0.36 -7.20 4.10
CA GLY A 17 1.61 -7.93 3.89
C GLY A 17 1.45 -9.40 3.52
N ALA A 18 0.24 -9.95 3.51
CA ALA A 18 0.01 -11.36 3.17
C ALA A 18 0.02 -11.64 1.66
N SER A 19 -0.09 -10.63 0.79
CA SER A 19 -0.15 -10.85 -0.66
C SER A 19 0.24 -9.62 -1.49
N GLY A 20 0.40 -9.84 -2.81
CA GLY A 20 0.55 -8.76 -3.80
C GLY A 20 1.64 -7.76 -3.45
N ILE A 21 1.32 -6.47 -3.55
CA ILE A 21 2.26 -5.37 -3.34
C ILE A 21 2.83 -5.39 -1.91
N GLY A 22 1.99 -5.67 -0.90
CA GLY A 22 2.43 -5.67 0.50
C GLY A 22 3.44 -6.79 0.80
N ALA A 23 3.17 -8.00 0.35
CA ALA A 23 4.10 -9.13 0.52
C ALA A 23 5.44 -8.86 -0.18
N GLU A 24 5.41 -8.34 -1.40
CA GLU A 24 6.63 -8.03 -2.14
C GLU A 24 7.41 -6.87 -1.50
N THR A 25 6.72 -5.83 -1.02
CA THR A 25 7.35 -4.73 -0.28
C THR A 25 8.05 -5.26 0.97
N ALA A 26 7.40 -6.17 1.72
CA ALA A 26 8.01 -6.78 2.90
C ALA A 26 9.28 -7.57 2.56
N ARG A 27 9.27 -8.38 1.47
CA ARG A 27 10.45 -9.11 0.98
C ARG A 27 11.58 -8.16 0.58
N VAL A 28 11.27 -7.15 -0.22
CA VAL A 28 12.26 -6.15 -0.68
C VAL A 28 12.85 -5.38 0.50
N PHE A 29 12.06 -4.97 1.47
CA PHE A 29 12.55 -4.25 2.65
C PHE A 29 13.49 -5.13 3.49
N ALA A 30 13.11 -6.38 3.75
CA ALA A 30 13.95 -7.33 4.49
C ALA A 30 15.25 -7.64 3.74
N LEU A 31 15.20 -7.84 2.41
CA LEU A 31 16.38 -8.00 1.56
C LEU A 31 17.34 -6.82 1.69
N HIS A 32 16.81 -5.61 1.81
CA HIS A 32 17.59 -4.38 2.01
C HIS A 32 17.95 -4.09 3.46
N GLY A 33 17.73 -5.04 4.38
CA GLY A 33 18.22 -5.01 5.75
C GLY A 33 17.29 -4.37 6.77
N ALA A 34 16.04 -4.10 6.42
CA ALA A 34 15.02 -3.69 7.39
C ALA A 34 14.57 -4.88 8.25
N LYS A 35 14.16 -4.59 9.48
CA LYS A 35 13.36 -5.50 10.32
C LYS A 35 11.88 -5.19 10.03
N VAL A 36 11.14 -6.18 9.52
CA VAL A 36 9.78 -5.98 9.00
C VAL A 36 8.74 -6.62 9.90
N LEU A 37 7.80 -5.84 10.41
CA LEU A 37 6.53 -6.34 10.95
C LEU A 37 5.47 -6.22 9.85
N LEU A 38 5.17 -7.32 9.19
CA LEU A 38 4.09 -7.34 8.20
C LEU A 38 2.76 -7.69 8.88
N THR A 39 1.69 -7.02 8.44
CA THR A 39 0.36 -7.21 9.02
C THR A 39 -0.70 -7.46 7.95
N ASP A 40 -1.69 -8.27 8.27
CA ASP A 40 -2.82 -8.58 7.40
C ASP A 40 -3.96 -9.20 8.22
N SER A 41 -5.18 -9.22 7.70
CA SER A 41 -6.29 -9.99 8.26
C SER A 41 -6.17 -11.49 7.96
N ASN A 42 -5.44 -11.87 6.92
CA ASN A 42 -5.19 -13.26 6.54
C ASN A 42 -3.97 -13.83 7.28
N ALA A 43 -4.22 -14.42 8.44
CA ALA A 43 -3.15 -14.94 9.29
C ALA A 43 -2.34 -16.08 8.64
N ALA A 44 -2.97 -16.95 7.86
CA ALA A 44 -2.27 -18.08 7.26
C ALA A 44 -1.26 -17.62 6.20
N LEU A 45 -1.69 -16.78 5.26
CA LEU A 45 -0.80 -16.25 4.22
C LEU A 45 0.27 -15.31 4.80
N GLY A 46 -0.08 -14.47 5.78
CA GLY A 46 0.87 -13.56 6.39
C GLY A 46 2.01 -14.29 7.12
N LYS A 47 1.70 -15.35 7.87
CA LYS A 47 2.71 -16.21 8.50
C LYS A 47 3.62 -16.89 7.47
N SER A 48 3.06 -17.36 6.34
CA SER A 48 3.84 -17.95 5.25
C SER A 48 4.84 -16.94 4.69
N VAL A 49 4.42 -15.71 4.40
CA VAL A 49 5.31 -14.65 3.88
C VAL A 49 6.42 -14.32 4.89
N ALA A 50 6.11 -14.24 6.19
CA ALA A 50 7.12 -13.97 7.21
C ALA A 50 8.15 -15.10 7.31
N SER A 51 7.71 -16.38 7.23
CA SER A 51 8.61 -17.54 7.20
C SER A 51 9.52 -17.52 5.97
N GLU A 52 8.95 -17.32 4.78
CA GLU A 52 9.72 -17.22 3.53
C GLU A 52 10.84 -16.16 3.60
N ILE A 53 10.53 -14.98 4.18
CA ILE A 53 11.53 -13.92 4.37
C ILE A 53 12.62 -14.37 5.34
N SER A 54 12.26 -15.02 6.46
CA SER A 54 13.20 -15.48 7.46
C SER A 54 14.09 -16.61 6.92
N ASP A 55 13.52 -17.55 6.17
CA ASP A 55 14.24 -18.66 5.53
C ASP A 55 15.23 -18.15 4.47
N SER A 56 14.94 -16.98 3.87
CA SER A 56 15.84 -16.28 2.94
C SER A 56 16.89 -15.41 3.64
N GLY A 57 17.00 -15.47 4.98
CA GLY A 57 17.97 -14.71 5.77
C GLY A 57 17.58 -13.27 6.08
N GLY A 58 16.34 -12.88 5.82
CA GLY A 58 15.76 -11.58 6.23
C GLY A 58 15.26 -11.61 7.67
N THR A 59 14.82 -10.46 8.17
CA THR A 59 14.17 -10.36 9.50
C THR A 59 12.74 -9.91 9.30
N ALA A 60 11.79 -10.82 9.55
CA ALA A 60 10.36 -10.52 9.45
C ALA A 60 9.56 -11.20 10.56
N ALA A 61 8.50 -10.53 11.01
CA ALA A 61 7.47 -11.08 11.88
C ALA A 61 6.09 -10.76 11.30
N PHE A 62 5.11 -11.56 11.63
CA PHE A 62 3.71 -11.34 11.23
C PHE A 62 2.82 -11.08 12.45
N ALA A 63 1.90 -10.12 12.31
CA ALA A 63 0.80 -9.92 13.26
C ALA A 63 -0.53 -9.82 12.50
N THR A 64 -1.58 -10.46 13.05
CA THR A 64 -2.94 -10.29 12.52
C THR A 64 -3.45 -8.90 12.87
N GLN A 65 -3.98 -8.18 11.87
CA GLN A 65 -4.48 -6.82 12.05
C GLN A 65 -5.72 -6.57 11.19
N ASP A 66 -6.73 -5.94 11.77
CA ASP A 66 -7.71 -5.15 11.03
C ASP A 66 -7.28 -3.68 11.05
N VAL A 67 -6.98 -3.13 9.89
CA VAL A 67 -6.57 -1.72 9.76
C VAL A 67 -7.69 -0.72 10.10
N CYS A 68 -8.94 -1.19 10.17
CA CYS A 68 -10.09 -0.38 10.57
C CYS A 68 -10.20 -0.23 12.09
N ASP A 69 -9.49 -1.04 12.87
CA ASP A 69 -9.53 -1.02 14.34
C ASP A 69 -8.40 -0.17 14.90
N GLU A 70 -8.76 0.94 15.55
CA GLU A 70 -7.80 1.86 16.16
C GLU A 70 -6.99 1.22 17.29
N ALA A 71 -7.60 0.35 18.10
CA ALA A 71 -6.91 -0.35 19.18
C ALA A 71 -5.86 -1.33 18.65
N SER A 72 -6.16 -1.99 17.54
CA SER A 72 -5.22 -2.86 16.83
C SER A 72 -3.96 -2.10 16.40
N TRP A 73 -4.08 -0.87 15.93
CA TRP A 73 -2.93 -0.04 15.56
C TRP A 73 -2.00 0.26 16.74
N ALA A 74 -2.55 0.57 17.91
CA ALA A 74 -1.74 0.80 19.12
C ALA A 74 -0.91 -0.45 19.46
N THR A 75 -1.52 -1.63 19.39
CA THR A 75 -0.85 -2.92 19.61
C THR A 75 0.29 -3.16 18.61
N ILE A 76 0.04 -2.94 17.32
CA ILE A 76 1.04 -3.17 16.26
C ILE A 76 2.25 -2.23 16.39
N VAL A 77 2.01 -0.95 16.67
CA VAL A 77 3.12 0.01 16.87
C VAL A 77 3.92 -0.34 18.12
N THR A 78 3.26 -0.67 19.23
CA THR A 78 3.93 -1.12 20.45
C THR A 78 4.79 -2.36 20.19
N GLN A 79 4.26 -3.36 19.49
CA GLN A 79 5.00 -4.57 19.14
C GLN A 79 6.26 -4.27 18.31
N ALA A 80 6.20 -3.33 17.37
CA ALA A 80 7.37 -2.93 16.59
C ALA A 80 8.45 -2.28 17.46
N GLU A 81 8.05 -1.42 18.40
CA GLU A 81 8.97 -0.76 19.34
C GLU A 81 9.55 -1.74 20.37
N GLU A 82 8.74 -2.62 20.96
CA GLU A 82 9.21 -3.62 21.93
C GLU A 82 10.21 -4.60 21.31
N ASN A 83 9.93 -5.06 20.08
CA ASN A 83 10.79 -6.03 19.41
C ASN A 83 12.10 -5.42 18.90
N HIS A 84 12.10 -4.14 18.55
CA HIS A 84 13.22 -3.55 17.80
C HIS A 84 13.66 -2.16 18.27
N GLY A 85 13.02 -1.60 19.29
CA GLY A 85 13.39 -0.34 19.94
C GLY A 85 12.99 0.94 19.21
N ARG A 86 12.39 0.83 17.99
CA ARG A 86 12.05 1.98 17.14
C ARG A 86 11.04 1.65 16.07
N LEU A 87 10.46 2.67 15.44
CA LEU A 87 9.71 2.58 14.20
C LEU A 87 10.19 3.67 13.24
N ASP A 88 10.67 3.29 12.05
CA ASP A 88 11.21 4.21 11.04
C ASP A 88 10.31 4.33 9.82
N ILE A 89 9.61 3.26 9.45
CA ILE A 89 8.88 3.17 8.18
C ILE A 89 7.49 2.61 8.43
N LEU A 90 6.49 3.26 7.85
CA LEU A 90 5.14 2.72 7.74
C LEU A 90 4.73 2.68 6.27
N CYS A 91 4.37 1.50 5.76
CA CYS A 91 3.73 1.34 4.46
C CYS A 91 2.26 0.95 4.64
N ASN A 92 1.36 1.90 4.41
CA ASN A 92 -0.07 1.68 4.37
C ASN A 92 -0.46 1.12 2.99
N ILE A 93 -0.46 -0.22 2.86
CA ILE A 93 -0.71 -0.94 1.59
C ILE A 93 -2.05 -1.67 1.62
N ALA A 94 -2.54 -2.05 2.79
CA ALA A 94 -3.84 -2.72 2.93
C ALA A 94 -4.94 -1.96 2.19
N GLY A 95 -5.75 -2.68 1.43
CA GLY A 95 -6.82 -2.08 0.66
C GLY A 95 -7.69 -3.12 -0.03
N ILE A 96 -8.91 -2.71 -0.38
CA ILE A 96 -9.89 -3.52 -1.12
C ILE A 96 -10.41 -2.76 -2.33
N SER A 97 -10.75 -3.46 -3.39
CA SER A 97 -11.33 -2.85 -4.61
C SER A 97 -12.81 -2.49 -4.46
N GLY A 98 -13.46 -3.01 -3.42
CA GLY A 98 -14.91 -2.87 -3.24
C GLY A 98 -15.74 -3.69 -4.24
N ARG A 99 -15.08 -4.60 -4.99
CA ARG A 99 -15.79 -5.49 -5.90
C ARG A 99 -16.47 -6.61 -5.10
N ASP A 100 -17.72 -6.89 -5.43
CA ASP A 100 -18.40 -8.08 -4.95
C ASP A 100 -17.80 -9.33 -5.65
N PRO A 101 -17.26 -10.30 -4.91
CA PRO A 101 -16.75 -11.54 -5.50
C PRO A 101 -17.81 -12.33 -6.30
N LYS A 102 -19.10 -12.12 -6.00
CA LYS A 102 -20.22 -12.75 -6.70
C LYS A 102 -20.59 -12.07 -8.01
N MET A 103 -20.11 -10.85 -8.26
CA MET A 103 -20.34 -10.18 -9.55
C MET A 103 -19.55 -10.85 -10.66
N ASN A 104 -20.28 -11.34 -11.66
CA ASN A 104 -19.68 -11.94 -12.85
C ASN A 104 -18.99 -10.84 -13.69
N ILE A 105 -17.66 -10.93 -13.82
CA ILE A 105 -16.84 -9.99 -14.60
C ILE A 105 -17.14 -10.10 -16.11
N GLN A 106 -17.74 -11.21 -16.54
CA GLN A 106 -18.01 -11.50 -17.95
C GLN A 106 -19.11 -10.61 -18.56
N THR A 107 -19.90 -9.91 -17.76
CA THR A 107 -21.04 -9.14 -18.25
C THR A 107 -20.77 -7.66 -18.53
N SER A 108 -19.61 -7.12 -18.17
CA SER A 108 -19.29 -5.73 -18.48
C SER A 108 -17.79 -5.47 -18.62
N VAL A 109 -17.37 -5.30 -19.86
CA VAL A 109 -16.01 -4.85 -20.22
C VAL A 109 -15.67 -3.49 -19.62
N THR A 110 -16.70 -2.71 -19.31
CA THR A 110 -16.58 -1.32 -18.92
C THR A 110 -16.77 -1.07 -17.42
N THR A 111 -17.27 -2.05 -16.63
CA THR A 111 -17.60 -1.81 -15.21
C THR A 111 -16.97 -2.84 -14.29
N ALA A 112 -15.89 -2.48 -13.63
CA ALA A 112 -15.26 -3.30 -12.59
C ALA A 112 -16.00 -3.23 -11.23
N GLY A 113 -17.24 -2.74 -11.18
CA GLY A 113 -18.03 -2.58 -9.96
C GLY A 113 -19.47 -2.15 -10.24
N PRO A 114 -20.33 -2.04 -9.21
CA PRO A 114 -21.69 -1.54 -9.38
C PRO A 114 -21.66 -0.10 -9.90
N ARG A 115 -22.66 0.28 -10.69
CA ARG A 115 -22.88 1.68 -11.03
C ARG A 115 -23.12 2.48 -9.75
N LEU A 116 -22.82 3.77 -9.77
CA LEU A 116 -22.98 4.64 -8.60
C LEU A 116 -24.41 4.54 -7.98
N THR A 117 -25.44 4.44 -8.83
CA THR A 117 -26.84 4.30 -8.41
C THR A 117 -27.18 2.94 -7.78
N GLU A 118 -26.33 1.94 -7.94
CA GLU A 118 -26.49 0.58 -7.42
C GLU A 118 -25.61 0.32 -6.20
N GLN A 119 -24.66 1.22 -5.93
CA GLN A 119 -23.73 1.09 -4.81
C GLN A 119 -24.43 1.43 -3.49
N THR A 120 -24.45 0.47 -2.56
CA THR A 120 -25.04 0.69 -1.24
C THR A 120 -24.12 1.53 -0.34
N LEU A 121 -24.69 2.20 0.66
CA LEU A 121 -23.93 2.94 1.67
C LEU A 121 -23.00 2.00 2.46
N GLU A 122 -23.40 0.75 2.71
CA GLU A 122 -22.55 -0.25 3.37
C GLU A 122 -21.30 -0.56 2.53
N GLN A 123 -21.46 -0.80 1.22
CA GLN A 123 -20.33 -1.02 0.30
C GLN A 123 -19.39 0.19 0.26
N TRP A 124 -19.96 1.39 0.21
CA TRP A 124 -19.19 2.64 0.28
C TRP A 124 -18.39 2.72 1.59
N ASN A 125 -19.07 2.57 2.73
CA ASN A 125 -18.45 2.67 4.05
C ASN A 125 -17.34 1.63 4.25
N ARG A 126 -17.53 0.39 3.78
CA ARG A 126 -16.52 -0.66 3.85
C ARG A 126 -15.26 -0.29 3.08
N VAL A 127 -15.37 0.26 1.87
CA VAL A 127 -14.21 0.68 1.08
C VAL A 127 -13.51 1.85 1.73
N MET A 128 -14.26 2.84 2.19
CA MET A 128 -13.71 4.02 2.88
C MET A 128 -13.02 3.62 4.20
N ALA A 129 -13.61 2.71 4.98
CA ALA A 129 -13.03 2.25 6.23
C ALA A 129 -11.65 1.63 6.03
N VAL A 130 -11.53 0.68 5.08
CA VAL A 130 -10.24 0.02 4.84
C VAL A 130 -9.25 0.96 4.16
N ASN A 131 -9.65 1.58 3.03
CA ASN A 131 -8.70 2.26 2.15
C ASN A 131 -8.30 3.67 2.62
N ALA A 132 -9.19 4.37 3.33
CA ALA A 132 -8.96 5.75 3.76
C ALA A 132 -8.80 5.86 5.29
N THR A 133 -9.79 5.36 6.06
CA THR A 133 -9.72 5.42 7.53
C THR A 133 -8.56 4.60 8.06
N GLY A 134 -8.29 3.40 7.51
CA GLY A 134 -7.14 2.58 7.90
C GLY A 134 -5.81 3.30 7.68
N VAL A 135 -5.65 4.03 6.57
CA VAL A 135 -4.45 4.86 6.30
C VAL A 135 -4.31 6.00 7.31
N PHE A 136 -5.43 6.67 7.64
CA PHE A 136 -5.45 7.71 8.67
C PHE A 136 -5.03 7.14 10.04
N LEU A 137 -5.64 6.03 10.47
CA LEU A 137 -5.35 5.40 11.77
C LEU A 137 -3.89 4.96 11.87
N GLY A 138 -3.36 4.33 10.80
CA GLY A 138 -1.96 3.91 10.76
C GLY A 138 -0.99 5.08 10.84
N THR A 139 -1.26 6.13 10.08
CA THR A 139 -0.45 7.36 10.12
C THR A 139 -0.49 7.97 11.53
N LYS A 140 -1.69 8.13 12.11
CA LYS A 140 -1.89 8.66 13.46
C LYS A 140 -1.12 7.86 14.52
N ALA A 141 -1.18 6.54 14.46
CA ALA A 141 -0.53 5.65 15.43
C ALA A 141 1.00 5.65 15.31
N ALA A 142 1.54 5.75 14.10
CA ALA A 142 2.99 5.68 13.84
C ALA A 142 3.74 6.96 14.26
N ILE A 143 3.12 8.15 14.16
CA ILE A 143 3.77 9.43 14.39
C ILE A 143 4.48 9.52 15.76
N PRO A 144 3.86 9.14 16.90
CA PRO A 144 4.54 9.22 18.20
C PRO A 144 5.81 8.36 18.28
N ALA A 145 5.77 7.15 17.73
CA ALA A 145 6.93 6.25 17.68
C ALA A 145 8.03 6.78 16.76
N MET A 146 7.69 7.31 15.60
CA MET A 146 8.64 7.93 14.67
C MET A 146 9.28 9.19 15.26
N ARG A 147 8.56 10.00 16.05
CA ARG A 147 9.13 11.12 16.81
C ARG A 147 10.19 10.63 17.79
N ARG A 148 9.93 9.56 18.53
CA ARG A 148 10.93 8.95 19.44
C ARG A 148 12.14 8.41 18.70
N ALA A 149 11.94 7.89 17.49
CA ALA A 149 13.03 7.42 16.61
C ALA A 149 13.84 8.56 15.97
N GLY A 150 13.37 9.81 16.08
CA GLY A 150 14.02 10.99 15.53
C GLY A 150 13.65 11.34 14.09
N GLY A 151 12.56 10.78 13.57
CA GLY A 151 12.01 10.96 12.23
C GLY A 151 11.53 9.65 11.62
N GLY A 152 11.01 9.69 10.39
CA GLY A 152 10.50 8.50 9.74
C GLY A 152 10.04 8.72 8.30
N SER A 153 9.57 7.65 7.66
CA SER A 153 8.97 7.68 6.33
C SER A 153 7.64 6.92 6.31
N ILE A 154 6.58 7.61 5.91
CA ILE A 154 5.25 7.02 5.70
C ILE A 154 4.97 6.97 4.21
N ILE A 155 4.64 5.80 3.70
CA ILE A 155 4.29 5.56 2.30
C ILE A 155 2.84 5.05 2.25
N ASN A 156 1.97 5.81 1.61
CA ASN A 156 0.56 5.49 1.45
C ASN A 156 0.27 5.02 0.03
N ILE A 157 -0.28 3.82 -0.14
CA ILE A 157 -0.66 3.34 -1.46
C ILE A 157 -2.03 3.89 -1.85
N SER A 158 -2.02 4.86 -2.77
CA SER A 158 -3.18 5.36 -3.47
C SER A 158 -3.46 4.48 -4.72
N SER A 159 -3.70 5.08 -5.86
CA SER A 159 -3.94 4.47 -7.17
C SER A 159 -3.99 5.56 -8.24
N ILE A 160 -3.85 5.20 -9.52
CA ILE A 160 -4.29 6.05 -10.64
C ILE A 160 -5.76 6.46 -10.49
N CYS A 161 -6.59 5.61 -9.87
CA CYS A 161 -7.99 5.95 -9.55
C CYS A 161 -8.14 7.08 -8.51
N GLY A 162 -7.08 7.51 -7.87
CA GLY A 162 -7.04 8.73 -7.05
C GLY A 162 -6.64 9.98 -7.86
N ILE A 163 -6.31 9.84 -9.14
CA ILE A 163 -5.86 10.90 -10.04
C ILE A 163 -6.86 11.11 -11.18
N ILE A 164 -7.30 10.01 -11.81
CA ILE A 164 -8.21 10.01 -12.94
C ILE A 164 -9.51 9.24 -12.63
N GLY A 165 -10.58 9.58 -13.34
CA GLY A 165 -11.82 8.79 -13.33
C GLY A 165 -11.70 7.55 -14.20
N SER A 166 -12.44 6.50 -13.85
CA SER A 166 -12.59 5.29 -14.65
C SER A 166 -13.91 4.61 -14.34
N HIS A 167 -14.20 3.51 -15.03
CA HIS A 167 -15.40 2.68 -14.79
C HIS A 167 -15.28 1.78 -13.54
N ALA A 168 -14.24 1.94 -12.72
CA ALA A 168 -14.12 1.21 -11.46
C ALA A 168 -15.08 1.76 -10.40
N ASN A 169 -15.19 1.05 -9.28
CA ASN A 169 -16.04 1.41 -8.15
C ASN A 169 -15.81 2.85 -7.66
N ALA A 170 -16.88 3.65 -7.57
CA ALA A 170 -16.81 5.07 -7.17
C ALA A 170 -16.24 5.26 -5.75
N ALA A 171 -16.59 4.39 -4.80
CA ALA A 171 -16.02 4.42 -3.45
C ALA A 171 -14.49 4.17 -3.47
N TYR A 172 -14.01 3.31 -4.39
CA TYR A 172 -12.57 3.09 -4.55
C TYR A 172 -11.86 4.37 -5.02
N HIS A 173 -12.40 5.07 -6.04
CA HIS A 173 -11.85 6.34 -6.50
C HIS A 173 -11.83 7.38 -5.37
N ALA A 174 -12.96 7.54 -4.67
CA ALA A 174 -13.06 8.47 -3.56
C ALA A 174 -12.05 8.15 -2.45
N SER A 175 -11.91 6.88 -2.08
CA SER A 175 -10.95 6.46 -1.05
C SER A 175 -9.49 6.71 -1.45
N LYS A 176 -9.14 6.48 -2.73
CA LYS A 176 -7.78 6.69 -3.23
C LYS A 176 -7.47 8.18 -3.46
N GLY A 177 -8.48 8.97 -3.83
CA GLY A 177 -8.41 10.44 -3.82
C GLY A 177 -8.21 11.02 -2.41
N ALA A 178 -8.92 10.47 -1.41
CA ALA A 178 -8.73 10.84 -0.01
C ALA A 178 -7.31 10.57 0.46
N VAL A 179 -6.76 9.37 0.19
CA VAL A 179 -5.36 9.02 0.53
C VAL A 179 -4.36 9.96 -0.12
N ARG A 180 -4.58 10.33 -1.38
CA ARG A 180 -3.74 11.27 -2.13
C ARG A 180 -3.60 12.61 -1.41
N ILE A 181 -4.71 13.27 -1.10
CA ILE A 181 -4.70 14.60 -0.46
C ILE A 181 -4.34 14.51 1.02
N PHE A 182 -4.80 13.46 1.74
CA PHE A 182 -4.40 13.21 3.11
C PHE A 182 -2.87 13.12 3.26
N SER A 183 -2.19 12.43 2.33
CA SER A 183 -0.73 12.29 2.35
C SER A 183 -0.02 13.65 2.27
N LYS A 184 -0.52 14.59 1.46
CA LYS A 184 0.02 15.95 1.39
C LYS A 184 -0.20 16.74 2.68
N ALA A 185 -1.39 16.64 3.26
CA ALA A 185 -1.69 17.32 4.51
C ALA A 185 -0.80 16.79 5.65
N ALA A 186 -0.66 15.48 5.77
CA ALA A 186 0.21 14.86 6.75
C ALA A 186 1.69 15.22 6.53
N ALA A 187 2.15 15.29 5.27
CA ALA A 187 3.52 15.69 4.95
C ALA A 187 3.86 17.08 5.50
N ILE A 188 2.97 18.05 5.34
CA ILE A 188 3.17 19.42 5.85
C ILE A 188 3.12 19.44 7.37
N GLN A 189 2.16 18.74 7.99
CA GLN A 189 1.98 18.74 9.44
C GLN A 189 3.17 18.14 10.20
N PHE A 190 3.79 17.09 9.63
CA PHE A 190 4.82 16.31 10.32
C PHE A 190 6.26 16.54 9.78
N ALA A 191 6.44 17.43 8.82
CA ALA A 191 7.78 17.84 8.37
C ALA A 191 8.67 18.39 9.50
N PRO A 192 8.16 19.20 10.47
CA PRO A 192 8.97 19.64 11.61
C PRO A 192 9.49 18.49 12.48
N ASP A 193 8.80 17.36 12.50
CA ASP A 193 9.21 16.14 13.21
C ASP A 193 10.19 15.27 12.41
N ARG A 194 10.64 15.73 11.23
CA ARG A 194 11.46 14.96 10.29
C ARG A 194 10.78 13.68 9.81
N ILE A 195 9.45 13.68 9.74
CA ILE A 195 8.65 12.59 9.20
C ILE A 195 8.20 12.97 7.79
N ARG A 196 8.61 12.16 6.81
CA ARG A 196 8.20 12.32 5.42
C ARG A 196 6.94 11.49 5.16
N VAL A 197 5.99 12.04 4.43
CA VAL A 197 4.79 11.32 4.03
C VAL A 197 4.59 11.48 2.52
N ASN A 198 4.54 10.36 1.80
CA ASN A 198 4.38 10.35 0.34
C ASN A 198 3.31 9.34 -0.08
N SER A 199 2.74 9.53 -1.25
CA SER A 199 1.81 8.58 -1.85
C SER A 199 2.38 7.94 -3.12
N ILE A 200 2.09 6.64 -3.31
CA ILE A 200 2.35 5.93 -4.56
C ILE A 200 1.02 5.67 -5.26
N HIS A 201 1.02 5.82 -6.58
CA HIS A 201 -0.17 5.68 -7.43
C HIS A 201 0.06 4.58 -8.47
N PRO A 202 -0.17 3.30 -8.11
CA PRO A 202 -0.04 2.19 -9.05
C PRO A 202 -1.07 2.25 -10.18
N GLY A 203 -0.64 1.83 -11.38
CA GLY A 203 -1.52 1.50 -12.49
C GLY A 203 -2.07 0.07 -12.38
N PHE A 204 -2.20 -0.62 -13.52
CA PHE A 204 -2.64 -2.01 -13.58
C PHE A 204 -1.50 -2.97 -13.20
N VAL A 205 -1.46 -3.37 -11.93
CA VAL A 205 -0.47 -4.31 -11.37
C VAL A 205 -1.08 -5.70 -11.26
N ASP A 206 -0.36 -6.76 -11.67
CA ASP A 206 -0.81 -8.15 -11.50
C ASP A 206 -0.71 -8.59 -10.04
N THR A 207 -1.85 -8.62 -9.38
CA THR A 207 -2.01 -8.99 -7.97
C THR A 207 -3.25 -9.87 -7.82
N PRO A 208 -3.44 -10.56 -6.68
CA PRO A 208 -4.69 -11.28 -6.41
C PRO A 208 -5.93 -10.40 -6.53
N MET A 209 -5.84 -9.10 -6.22
CA MET A 209 -6.95 -8.14 -6.35
C MET A 209 -7.35 -7.88 -7.81
N THR A 210 -6.38 -7.81 -8.73
CA THR A 210 -6.59 -7.40 -10.13
C THR A 210 -6.66 -8.57 -11.10
N ARG A 211 -6.11 -9.74 -10.71
CA ARG A 211 -6.04 -10.95 -11.52
C ARG A 211 -7.36 -11.39 -12.14
N PRO A 212 -8.52 -11.34 -11.43
CA PRO A 212 -9.78 -11.66 -12.05
C PRO A 212 -10.13 -10.79 -13.27
N GLY A 213 -9.70 -9.51 -13.29
CA GLY A 213 -9.85 -8.65 -14.47
C GLY A 213 -8.80 -8.93 -15.55
N HIS A 214 -7.57 -9.26 -15.15
CA HIS A 214 -6.49 -9.61 -16.09
C HIS A 214 -6.72 -10.96 -16.77
N SER A 215 -7.48 -11.88 -16.15
CA SER A 215 -7.84 -13.18 -16.73
C SER A 215 -8.96 -13.09 -17.76
N ASN A 216 -9.66 -11.96 -17.89
CA ASN A 216 -10.60 -11.71 -18.96
C ASN A 216 -9.84 -11.11 -20.16
N PRO A 217 -9.78 -11.80 -21.34
CA PRO A 217 -8.94 -11.36 -22.47
C PRO A 217 -9.29 -9.97 -22.99
N GLU A 218 -10.55 -9.59 -23.00
CA GLU A 218 -11.00 -8.28 -23.50
C GLU A 218 -10.62 -7.16 -22.52
N VAL A 219 -10.83 -7.37 -21.22
CA VAL A 219 -10.43 -6.44 -20.18
C VAL A 219 -8.90 -6.29 -20.15
N ALA A 220 -8.19 -7.41 -20.29
CA ALA A 220 -6.72 -7.41 -20.35
C ALA A 220 -6.21 -6.60 -21.55
N ARG A 221 -6.78 -6.81 -22.73
CA ARG A 221 -6.44 -6.06 -23.94
C ARG A 221 -6.62 -4.56 -23.75
N LEU A 222 -7.79 -4.12 -23.27
CA LEU A 222 -8.07 -2.69 -23.03
C LEU A 222 -7.12 -2.06 -22.04
N ARG A 223 -6.77 -2.78 -20.96
CA ARG A 223 -5.82 -2.31 -19.96
C ARG A 223 -4.40 -2.20 -20.51
N LEU A 224 -3.99 -3.15 -21.33
CA LEU A 224 -2.68 -3.13 -21.98
C LEU A 224 -2.59 -2.01 -23.02
N GLU A 225 -3.64 -1.80 -23.81
CA GLU A 225 -3.72 -0.68 -24.77
C GLU A 225 -3.64 0.69 -24.06
N ALA A 226 -4.24 0.79 -22.86
CA ALA A 226 -4.18 2.00 -22.05
C ALA A 226 -2.83 2.18 -21.31
N THR A 227 -1.92 1.19 -21.38
CA THR A 227 -0.62 1.22 -20.71
C THR A 227 0.51 1.34 -21.71
N PRO A 228 1.11 2.52 -21.92
CA PRO A 228 2.13 2.75 -22.96
C PRO A 228 3.32 1.80 -22.93
N LEU A 229 3.76 1.33 -21.74
CA LEU A 229 4.83 0.33 -21.64
C LEU A 229 4.42 -1.09 -22.08
N GLY A 230 3.16 -1.33 -22.50
CA GLY A 230 2.67 -2.56 -23.12
C GLY A 230 2.66 -3.79 -22.23
N ARG A 231 2.79 -3.63 -20.91
CA ARG A 231 2.71 -4.73 -19.93
C ARG A 231 1.97 -4.33 -18.67
N PHE A 232 1.45 -5.29 -17.95
CA PHE A 232 1.03 -5.07 -16.57
C PHE A 232 2.25 -4.81 -15.68
N GLY A 233 2.08 -3.94 -14.69
CA GLY A 233 3.04 -3.80 -13.60
C GLY A 233 3.06 -5.09 -12.76
N THR A 234 4.18 -5.30 -12.08
CA THR A 234 4.36 -6.36 -11.09
C THR A 234 4.36 -5.77 -9.69
N PRO A 235 4.11 -6.54 -8.63
CA PRO A 235 4.33 -6.11 -7.26
C PRO A 235 5.74 -5.53 -7.02
N ALA A 236 6.76 -6.06 -7.71
CA ALA A 236 8.14 -5.59 -7.62
C ALA A 236 8.32 -4.17 -8.18
N ASP A 237 7.60 -3.80 -9.24
CA ASP A 237 7.64 -2.42 -9.78
C ASP A 237 7.20 -1.40 -8.70
N ILE A 238 6.20 -1.76 -7.89
CA ILE A 238 5.69 -0.88 -6.82
C ILE A 238 6.58 -0.95 -5.58
N ALA A 239 7.05 -2.13 -5.20
CA ALA A 239 7.95 -2.32 -4.06
C ALA A 239 9.27 -1.54 -4.23
N ALA A 240 9.77 -1.39 -5.47
CA ALA A 240 10.92 -0.55 -5.78
C ALA A 240 10.66 0.94 -5.44
N GLY A 241 9.47 1.44 -5.76
CA GLY A 241 9.05 2.79 -5.35
C GLY A 241 8.91 2.94 -3.84
N CYS A 242 8.36 1.92 -3.16
CA CYS A 242 8.30 1.90 -1.69
C CYS A 242 9.72 1.94 -1.10
N LEU A 243 10.63 1.14 -1.62
CA LEU A 243 12.03 1.11 -1.19
C LEU A 243 12.72 2.46 -1.35
N TYR A 244 12.54 3.12 -2.49
CA TYR A 244 13.07 4.46 -2.71
C TYR A 244 12.56 5.45 -1.68
N LEU A 245 11.23 5.55 -1.52
CA LEU A 245 10.63 6.49 -0.57
C LEU A 245 10.94 6.16 0.89
N ALA A 246 11.17 4.90 1.24
CA ALA A 246 11.58 4.47 2.57
C ALA A 246 13.04 4.80 2.90
N SER A 247 13.91 4.87 1.89
CA SER A 247 15.34 5.05 2.05
C SER A 247 15.76 6.50 2.29
N ASP A 248 17.01 6.69 2.71
CA ASP A 248 17.60 8.02 2.92
C ASP A 248 17.86 8.76 1.58
N GLU A 249 17.82 8.04 0.43
CA GLU A 249 17.87 8.65 -0.90
C GLU A 249 16.69 9.59 -1.17
N ALA A 250 15.55 9.34 -0.52
CA ALA A 250 14.36 10.19 -0.59
C ALA A 250 14.30 11.23 0.54
N SER A 251 15.43 11.58 1.19
CA SER A 251 15.47 12.50 2.34
C SER A 251 14.89 13.89 2.06
N TRP A 252 14.85 14.31 0.79
CA TRP A 252 14.26 15.59 0.34
C TRP A 252 12.89 15.42 -0.33
N VAL A 253 12.22 14.25 -0.14
CA VAL A 253 10.95 13.93 -0.79
C VAL A 253 9.86 13.77 0.26
N THR A 254 8.95 14.76 0.35
CA THR A 254 7.74 14.70 1.19
C THR A 254 6.57 15.38 0.47
N GLY A 255 5.34 14.88 0.65
CA GLY A 255 4.14 15.36 -0.04
C GLY A 255 4.08 15.00 -1.53
N SER A 256 5.00 14.16 -2.00
CA SER A 256 5.09 13.74 -3.40
C SER A 256 4.05 12.69 -3.75
N GLU A 257 3.64 12.72 -5.01
CA GLU A 257 2.82 11.70 -5.67
C GLU A 257 3.73 10.92 -6.64
N LEU A 258 4.13 9.71 -6.28
CA LEU A 258 4.93 8.85 -7.15
C LEU A 258 4.00 7.95 -7.98
N VAL A 259 3.80 8.32 -9.24
CA VAL A 259 3.01 7.52 -10.18
C VAL A 259 3.87 6.40 -10.75
N ILE A 260 3.37 5.14 -10.67
CA ILE A 260 4.02 3.94 -11.20
C ILE A 260 2.96 3.14 -11.95
N ASP A 261 2.70 3.51 -13.19
CA ASP A 261 1.53 3.06 -13.95
C ASP A 261 1.83 2.66 -15.41
N GLY A 262 3.09 2.60 -15.79
CA GLY A 262 3.50 2.31 -17.16
C GLY A 262 3.16 3.39 -18.17
N GLY A 263 2.94 4.63 -17.71
CA GLY A 263 2.63 5.80 -18.53
C GLY A 263 1.13 6.04 -18.76
N MET A 264 0.25 5.27 -18.13
CA MET A 264 -1.19 5.33 -18.34
C MET A 264 -1.78 6.73 -18.08
N THR A 265 -1.32 7.45 -17.07
CA THR A 265 -1.84 8.78 -16.72
C THR A 265 -1.05 9.94 -17.33
N ALA A 266 -0.06 9.66 -18.17
CA ALA A 266 0.72 10.67 -18.88
C ALA A 266 0.09 11.11 -20.22
N ASN A 267 -1.02 10.45 -20.63
CA ASN A 267 -1.77 10.74 -21.84
C ASN A 267 -2.85 11.79 -21.58
#